data_7c566f82d6aae99015e4e9ab608050f6
#
_entry.id   7c566f82d6aae99015e4e9ab608050f6
#
_cell.length_a   1.000
_cell.length_b   1.000
_cell.length_c   1.000
_cell.angle_alpha   90.00
_cell.angle_beta   90.00
_cell.angle_gamma   90.00
#
_symmetry.space_group_name_H-M   'P 1'
#
loop_
_entity.id
_entity.type
_entity.pdbx_description
1 polymer ?
#
loop_
_entity_poly.entity_id
_entity_poly.type
_entity_poly.pdbx_seq_one_letter_code
_entity_poly.pdbx_strand_id
1 'polypeptide(L)'
;MVHLPFRYPRLLLAGLLVSALSPASAKFDAAEVYTESPGVAAHFPVPEAVSFTTPAFAEGKKDFTSQREMESFIREMAASSPALKVRVVAQSQEGRAIPLLIFTREGYDSPQWIAKNGKPTVLIVAQQHGNEPAGGEAALMFAKSLADGKEGDVLSRVNVLIIPRANPDGAEHFTRDLANGVNLNRDHLLLASPESRAIAQVLNSYLPDVTLDAHEFSVAGRWVKKFDAVQGYDGLVQHATTLNLSRPLYQAMAGAWNTALSQAFKAHGLRDSVYYTTDQIRLEDKTLSMGGTGPDALRNMAGLRNSIAFLLETRGVGIGKAHFERRVWTQFVAMQSMVKQAAADPQALMALTRDVRSEVAASAGKGELMVKGKATRGKHEVTLLNARTGAPMTFEADWRSSLQIAAEITRSRPWGYLLAPEQQAAVDKLRALGVEVYRLKQSRAIPVERYEVASLEQGQKFDVTGKVGATGNKMTKVTTTLVKTELTGTAGYWYVPLSQPLANLIVAALEPETQSSFVANGVITLPSASEKAGSLPLWRVTENISTLPDLF
;
A
#
# COMPACT_ATOMS: atom_id res chain seq x y z
N MET A 1 -48.04 -21.01 67.75
CA MET A 1 -48.31 -20.12 66.61
C MET A 1 -47.72 -18.74 66.90
N VAL A 2 -46.54 -18.47 66.46
CA VAL A 2 -45.90 -17.14 66.61
C VAL A 2 -45.20 -16.82 65.28
N HIS A 3 -45.72 -15.80 64.60
CA HIS A 3 -45.10 -15.28 63.37
C HIS A 3 -43.93 -14.38 63.76
N LEU A 4 -42.74 -14.66 63.16
CA LEU A 4 -41.60 -13.75 63.14
C LEU A 4 -41.43 -13.19 61.73
N PRO A 5 -41.22 -11.89 61.52
CA PRO A 5 -41.00 -11.30 60.21
C PRO A 5 -39.49 -11.33 59.85
N PHE A 6 -39.19 -11.83 58.67
CA PHE A 6 -37.86 -11.74 58.03
C PHE A 6 -37.56 -10.30 57.65
N ARG A 7 -36.47 -9.72 58.13
CA ARG A 7 -35.87 -8.47 57.68
C ARG A 7 -34.81 -8.76 56.60
N TYR A 8 -34.97 -8.19 55.41
CA TYR A 8 -33.96 -8.16 54.39
C TYR A 8 -32.98 -7.00 54.64
N PRO A 9 -31.64 -7.22 54.53
CA PRO A 9 -30.70 -6.10 54.52
C PRO A 9 -30.67 -5.42 53.15
N ARG A 10 -30.80 -4.10 53.12
CA ARG A 10 -30.58 -3.26 51.97
C ARG A 10 -29.08 -3.23 51.66
N LEU A 11 -28.64 -3.87 50.56
CA LEU A 11 -27.33 -3.68 49.97
C LEU A 11 -27.32 -2.32 49.27
N LEU A 12 -26.52 -1.39 49.78
CA LEU A 12 -26.13 -0.15 49.07
C LEU A 12 -25.11 -0.56 48.01
N LEU A 13 -25.53 -0.50 46.75
CA LEU A 13 -24.64 -0.59 45.58
C LEU A 13 -23.93 0.76 45.44
N ALA A 14 -22.69 0.86 45.90
CA ALA A 14 -21.79 1.98 45.59
C ALA A 14 -21.31 1.79 44.17
N GLY A 15 -21.89 2.54 43.24
CA GLY A 15 -21.43 2.64 41.84
C GLY A 15 -20.06 3.30 41.80
N LEU A 16 -19.00 2.52 41.57
CA LEU A 16 -17.70 3.04 41.15
C LEU A 16 -17.86 3.56 39.70
N LEU A 17 -17.98 4.88 39.53
CA LEU A 17 -17.71 5.57 38.29
C LEU A 17 -16.19 5.39 38.00
N VAL A 18 -15.85 4.39 37.21
CA VAL A 18 -14.57 4.34 36.52
C VAL A 18 -14.67 5.35 35.38
N SER A 19 -14.22 6.57 35.64
CA SER A 19 -13.89 7.50 34.56
C SER A 19 -12.78 6.88 33.74
N ALA A 20 -13.11 6.30 32.61
CA ALA A 20 -12.13 5.95 31.59
C ALA A 20 -11.48 7.27 31.15
N LEU A 21 -10.30 7.53 31.69
CA LEU A 21 -9.37 8.51 31.13
C LEU A 21 -9.02 7.98 29.74
N SER A 22 -9.72 8.46 28.70
CA SER A 22 -9.26 8.33 27.33
C SER A 22 -7.84 8.92 27.31
N PRO A 23 -6.83 8.21 26.80
CA PRO A 23 -5.52 8.82 26.61
C PRO A 23 -5.73 10.09 25.80
N ALA A 24 -5.16 11.22 26.26
CA ALA A 24 -5.17 12.46 25.52
C ALA A 24 -4.56 12.15 24.15
N SER A 25 -5.37 12.22 23.09
CA SER A 25 -4.89 11.96 21.74
C SER A 25 -3.89 13.06 21.41
N ALA A 26 -2.68 12.70 21.02
CA ALA A 26 -1.71 13.62 20.49
C ALA A 26 -2.31 14.24 19.23
N LYS A 27 -2.66 15.51 19.28
CA LYS A 27 -3.03 16.31 18.12
C LYS A 27 -1.79 16.93 17.52
N PHE A 28 -1.90 17.42 16.28
CA PHE A 28 -0.84 18.20 15.67
C PHE A 28 -0.39 19.31 16.62
N ASP A 29 0.91 19.34 16.94
CA ASP A 29 1.53 20.41 17.74
C ASP A 29 2.48 21.23 16.85
N ALA A 30 2.13 22.48 16.63
CA ALA A 30 2.94 23.39 15.83
C ALA A 30 4.29 23.73 16.48
N ALA A 31 4.44 23.52 17.78
CA ALA A 31 5.71 23.77 18.49
C ALA A 31 6.77 22.68 18.25
N GLU A 32 6.36 21.49 17.82
CA GLU A 32 7.25 20.36 17.58
C GLU A 32 7.76 20.27 16.13
N VAL A 33 7.40 21.22 15.26
CA VAL A 33 7.80 21.18 13.85
C VAL A 33 9.19 21.78 13.63
N TYR A 34 9.91 21.23 12.65
CA TYR A 34 11.16 21.80 12.18
C TYR A 34 10.86 23.08 11.39
N THR A 35 11.49 24.18 11.81
CA THR A 35 11.42 25.47 11.12
C THR A 35 12.56 25.58 10.11
N GLU A 36 12.23 25.72 8.86
CA GLU A 36 13.19 25.89 7.78
C GLU A 36 13.77 27.31 7.77
N SER A 37 15.02 27.44 7.32
CA SER A 37 15.63 28.75 7.13
C SER A 37 14.93 29.50 5.98
N PRO A 38 14.98 30.86 5.99
CA PRO A 38 14.43 31.66 4.88
C PRO A 38 14.99 31.27 3.50
N GLY A 39 16.28 30.89 3.45
CA GLY A 39 16.92 30.44 2.22
C GLY A 39 16.33 29.13 1.69
N VAL A 40 16.01 28.18 2.56
CA VAL A 40 15.31 26.95 2.17
C VAL A 40 13.86 27.27 1.76
N ALA A 41 13.14 28.05 2.57
CA ALA A 41 11.73 28.38 2.32
C ALA A 41 11.53 29.07 0.96
N ALA A 42 12.47 29.89 0.52
CA ALA A 42 12.42 30.59 -0.77
C ALA A 42 12.35 29.64 -1.99
N HIS A 43 12.78 28.38 -1.85
CA HIS A 43 12.66 27.38 -2.91
C HIS A 43 11.23 26.84 -3.10
N PHE A 44 10.32 27.11 -2.17
CA PHE A 44 8.98 26.53 -2.16
C PHE A 44 7.88 27.61 -2.08
N PRO A 45 7.82 28.53 -3.07
CA PRO A 45 6.80 29.57 -3.09
C PRO A 45 5.39 28.98 -3.19
N VAL A 46 4.41 29.71 -2.69
CA VAL A 46 2.98 29.38 -2.87
C VAL A 46 2.66 29.38 -4.38
N PRO A 47 1.93 28.37 -4.89
CA PRO A 47 1.52 28.34 -6.29
C PRO A 47 0.64 29.54 -6.64
N GLU A 48 0.98 30.23 -7.72
CA GLU A 48 0.18 31.34 -8.23
C GLU A 48 -1.10 30.85 -8.91
N ALA A 49 -2.18 31.63 -8.83
CA ALA A 49 -3.47 31.39 -9.47
C ALA A 49 -4.14 30.04 -9.12
N VAL A 50 -3.81 29.44 -7.98
CA VAL A 50 -4.47 28.23 -7.47
C VAL A 50 -5.41 28.61 -6.32
N SER A 51 -6.67 28.18 -6.43
CA SER A 51 -7.66 28.37 -5.35
C SER A 51 -7.75 27.12 -4.49
N PHE A 52 -7.44 27.27 -3.22
CA PHE A 52 -7.53 26.21 -2.21
C PHE A 52 -8.82 26.39 -1.41
N THR A 53 -9.80 25.51 -1.65
CA THR A 53 -11.16 25.64 -1.08
C THR A 53 -11.54 24.49 -0.15
N THR A 54 -10.61 23.60 0.15
CA THR A 54 -10.83 22.49 1.06
C THR A 54 -10.69 22.92 2.53
N PRO A 55 -11.23 22.16 3.50
CA PRO A 55 -11.39 22.65 4.88
C PRO A 55 -10.10 23.07 5.58
N ALA A 56 -8.92 22.49 5.26
CA ALA A 56 -7.66 22.91 5.86
C ALA A 56 -7.21 24.33 5.48
N PHE A 57 -7.81 24.92 4.45
CA PHE A 57 -7.53 26.28 3.97
C PHE A 57 -8.59 27.31 4.39
N ALA A 58 -9.53 26.92 5.24
CA ALA A 58 -10.48 27.86 5.81
C ALA A 58 -9.75 28.97 6.58
N GLU A 59 -10.29 30.19 6.53
CA GLU A 59 -9.71 31.36 7.18
C GLU A 59 -9.48 31.10 8.69
N GLY A 60 -8.28 31.41 9.18
CA GLY A 60 -7.88 31.19 10.57
C GLY A 60 -7.58 29.74 10.97
N LYS A 61 -7.69 28.78 10.04
CA LYS A 61 -7.42 27.37 10.31
C LYS A 61 -5.92 27.12 10.57
N LYS A 62 -5.59 26.73 11.80
CA LYS A 62 -4.22 26.41 12.22
C LYS A 62 -3.87 24.93 12.11
N ASP A 63 -4.88 24.07 12.04
CA ASP A 63 -4.77 22.63 11.98
C ASP A 63 -5.13 22.10 10.58
N PHE A 64 -5.05 20.80 10.38
CA PHE A 64 -5.46 20.10 9.15
C PHE A 64 -6.95 19.77 9.18
N THR A 65 -7.49 19.32 8.05
CA THR A 65 -8.88 18.88 7.93
C THR A 65 -9.17 17.72 8.88
N SER A 66 -10.08 17.90 9.83
CA SER A 66 -10.56 16.84 10.72
C SER A 66 -11.42 15.83 9.97
N GLN A 67 -11.66 14.66 10.59
CA GLN A 67 -12.53 13.63 10.00
C GLN A 67 -13.94 14.17 9.73
N ARG A 68 -14.50 14.90 10.66
CA ARG A 68 -15.85 15.48 10.54
C ARG A 68 -15.95 16.54 9.42
N GLU A 69 -14.94 17.39 9.28
CA GLU A 69 -14.88 18.38 8.20
C GLU A 69 -14.77 17.71 6.84
N MET A 70 -13.93 16.68 6.72
CA MET A 70 -13.82 15.88 5.50
C MET A 70 -15.16 15.24 5.11
N GLU A 71 -15.84 14.60 6.06
CA GLU A 71 -17.14 13.97 5.82
C GLU A 71 -18.23 14.98 5.44
N SER A 72 -18.22 16.18 6.04
CA SER A 72 -19.15 17.26 5.65
C SER A 72 -18.88 17.74 4.22
N PHE A 73 -17.63 18.02 3.91
CA PHE A 73 -17.19 18.45 2.58
C PHE A 73 -17.57 17.42 1.50
N ILE A 74 -17.36 16.12 1.78
CA ILE A 74 -17.76 15.04 0.87
C ILE A 74 -19.28 14.99 0.68
N ARG A 75 -20.08 15.13 1.74
CA ARG A 75 -21.56 15.15 1.63
C ARG A 75 -22.07 16.31 0.79
N GLU A 76 -21.53 17.51 1.01
CA GLU A 76 -21.89 18.70 0.24
C GLU A 76 -21.55 18.54 -1.25
N MET A 77 -20.35 18.02 -1.55
CA MET A 77 -19.92 17.73 -2.91
C MET A 77 -20.82 16.66 -3.57
N ALA A 78 -21.17 15.59 -2.86
CA ALA A 78 -22.03 14.53 -3.38
C ALA A 78 -23.47 15.00 -3.63
N ALA A 79 -23.98 15.95 -2.84
CA ALA A 79 -25.29 16.56 -3.04
C ALA A 79 -25.35 17.43 -4.30
N SER A 80 -24.21 17.99 -4.74
CA SER A 80 -24.13 18.90 -5.90
C SER A 80 -23.69 18.22 -7.21
N SER A 81 -23.13 17.00 -7.15
CA SER A 81 -22.57 16.32 -8.33
C SER A 81 -23.24 14.96 -8.58
N PRO A 82 -24.02 14.79 -9.66
CA PRO A 82 -24.61 13.50 -10.01
C PRO A 82 -23.57 12.44 -10.39
N ALA A 83 -22.38 12.86 -10.84
CA ALA A 83 -21.27 11.97 -11.22
C ALA A 83 -20.60 11.28 -10.01
N LEU A 84 -20.77 11.83 -8.79
CA LEU A 84 -20.17 11.31 -7.57
C LEU A 84 -21.13 10.39 -6.82
N LYS A 85 -20.66 9.20 -6.48
CA LYS A 85 -21.24 8.32 -5.47
C LYS A 85 -20.23 8.11 -4.34
N VAL A 86 -20.73 7.98 -3.12
CA VAL A 86 -19.91 7.78 -1.92
C VAL A 86 -20.31 6.47 -1.26
N ARG A 87 -19.33 5.62 -0.98
CA ARG A 87 -19.50 4.40 -0.20
C ARG A 87 -18.57 4.41 1.01
N VAL A 88 -19.05 4.00 2.16
CA VAL A 88 -18.18 3.68 3.30
C VAL A 88 -17.72 2.23 3.11
N VAL A 89 -16.43 2.03 2.84
CA VAL A 89 -15.88 0.69 2.55
C VAL A 89 -15.47 -0.06 3.80
N ALA A 90 -15.21 0.65 4.91
CA ALA A 90 -14.99 0.09 6.24
C ALA A 90 -15.13 1.19 7.30
N GLN A 91 -15.07 0.73 8.56
CA GLN A 91 -14.71 1.56 9.71
C GLN A 91 -13.31 1.20 10.16
N SER A 92 -12.55 2.21 10.61
CA SER A 92 -11.24 2.05 11.22
C SER A 92 -11.33 1.34 12.57
N GLN A 93 -10.19 1.07 13.19
CA GLN A 93 -10.14 0.42 14.50
C GLN A 93 -10.84 1.22 15.60
N GLU A 94 -10.89 2.57 15.51
CA GLU A 94 -11.61 3.45 16.43
C GLU A 94 -13.02 3.85 15.92
N GLY A 95 -13.52 3.18 14.88
CA GLY A 95 -14.88 3.34 14.39
C GLY A 95 -15.12 4.54 13.45
N ARG A 96 -14.06 5.14 12.88
CA ARG A 96 -14.19 6.23 11.90
C ARG A 96 -14.42 5.67 10.49
N ALA A 97 -15.31 6.30 9.73
CA ALA A 97 -15.63 5.88 8.37
C ALA A 97 -14.44 6.08 7.41
N ILE A 98 -14.25 5.08 6.53
CA ILE A 98 -13.31 5.15 5.40
C ILE A 98 -14.15 5.31 4.13
N PRO A 99 -14.27 6.52 3.58
CA PRO A 99 -15.08 6.77 2.40
C PRO A 99 -14.30 6.40 1.12
N LEU A 100 -15.01 5.81 0.17
CA LEU A 100 -14.63 5.65 -1.23
C LEU A 100 -15.50 6.59 -2.07
N LEU A 101 -14.87 7.54 -2.73
CA LEU A 101 -15.49 8.42 -3.71
C LEU A 101 -15.41 7.76 -5.08
N ILE A 102 -16.52 7.60 -5.76
CA ILE A 102 -16.62 6.93 -7.06
C ILE A 102 -17.17 7.93 -8.07
N PHE A 103 -16.33 8.31 -9.01
CA PHE A 103 -16.68 9.19 -10.11
C PHE A 103 -16.85 8.42 -11.39
N THR A 104 -18.04 8.45 -11.94
CA THR A 104 -18.38 7.95 -13.27
C THR A 104 -19.27 8.97 -13.96
N ARG A 105 -19.18 9.09 -15.29
CA ARG A 105 -20.03 10.04 -16.03
C ARG A 105 -21.52 9.82 -15.78
N GLU A 106 -21.91 8.55 -15.70
CA GLU A 106 -23.30 8.11 -15.57
C GLU A 106 -23.79 8.08 -14.10
N GLY A 107 -22.90 8.33 -13.14
CA GLY A 107 -23.24 8.32 -11.70
C GLY A 107 -23.55 6.92 -11.17
N TYR A 108 -23.03 5.86 -11.78
CA TYR A 108 -23.13 4.50 -11.26
C TYR A 108 -21.89 4.11 -10.46
N ASP A 109 -22.08 3.29 -9.44
CA ASP A 109 -21.03 2.90 -8.49
C ASP A 109 -20.87 1.37 -8.35
N SER A 110 -21.69 0.59 -9.07
CA SER A 110 -21.61 -0.87 -9.02
C SER A 110 -20.30 -1.37 -9.65
N PRO A 111 -19.51 -2.21 -8.93
CA PRO A 111 -18.32 -2.82 -9.51
C PRO A 111 -18.59 -3.57 -10.82
N GLN A 112 -19.71 -4.29 -10.90
CA GLN A 112 -20.10 -5.06 -12.08
C GLN A 112 -20.42 -4.15 -13.28
N TRP A 113 -20.97 -2.97 -13.03
CA TRP A 113 -21.23 -1.99 -14.09
C TRP A 113 -19.91 -1.35 -14.55
N ILE A 114 -19.05 -0.92 -13.60
CA ILE A 114 -17.75 -0.31 -13.89
C ILE A 114 -16.86 -1.28 -14.70
N ALA A 115 -16.83 -2.55 -14.36
CA ALA A 115 -16.06 -3.56 -15.09
C ALA A 115 -16.53 -3.76 -16.56
N LYS A 116 -17.77 -3.37 -16.90
CA LYS A 116 -18.38 -3.56 -18.22
C LYS A 116 -18.56 -2.28 -19.04
N ASN A 117 -18.29 -1.11 -18.44
CA ASN A 117 -18.58 0.17 -19.11
C ASN A 117 -17.54 0.58 -20.20
N GLY A 118 -16.52 -0.24 -20.42
CA GLY A 118 -15.51 -0.02 -21.46
C GLY A 118 -14.51 1.10 -21.17
N LYS A 119 -14.39 1.51 -19.90
CA LYS A 119 -13.48 2.56 -19.44
C LYS A 119 -12.49 2.00 -18.42
N PRO A 120 -11.21 2.39 -18.47
CA PRO A 120 -10.26 2.02 -17.42
C PRO A 120 -10.62 2.71 -16.10
N THR A 121 -10.17 2.11 -15.01
CA THR A 121 -10.41 2.60 -13.66
C THR A 121 -9.10 3.06 -13.02
N VAL A 122 -9.09 4.30 -12.52
CA VAL A 122 -7.98 4.89 -11.75
C VAL A 122 -8.35 4.90 -10.28
N LEU A 123 -7.52 4.34 -9.41
CA LEU A 123 -7.66 4.39 -7.96
C LEU A 123 -6.58 5.30 -7.37
N ILE A 124 -7.00 6.24 -6.54
CA ILE A 124 -6.13 7.10 -5.74
C ILE A 124 -6.37 6.75 -4.28
N VAL A 125 -5.29 6.40 -3.56
CA VAL A 125 -5.31 6.14 -2.12
C VAL A 125 -4.41 7.14 -1.44
N ALA A 126 -4.95 7.93 -0.53
CA ALA A 126 -4.22 8.96 0.18
C ALA A 126 -4.27 8.76 1.71
N GLN A 127 -3.35 9.39 2.38
CA GLN A 127 -3.25 9.45 3.84
C GLN A 127 -3.30 8.07 4.51
N GLN A 128 -2.50 7.11 3.99
CA GLN A 128 -2.22 5.84 4.68
C GLN A 128 -1.45 6.06 5.98
N HIS A 129 -0.61 7.10 6.02
CA HIS A 129 0.01 7.59 7.25
C HIS A 129 -0.73 8.84 7.70
N GLY A 130 -1.21 8.84 8.95
CA GLY A 130 -2.11 9.89 9.41
C GLY A 130 -1.47 11.27 9.49
N ASN A 131 -0.16 11.34 9.73
CA ASN A 131 0.63 12.57 9.79
C ASN A 131 1.16 13.06 8.42
N GLU A 132 0.57 12.56 7.31
CA GLU A 132 0.88 12.94 5.94
C GLU A 132 -0.38 13.56 5.28
N PRO A 133 -0.80 14.77 5.68
CA PRO A 133 -2.12 15.29 5.34
C PRO A 133 -2.26 15.82 3.91
N ALA A 134 -1.15 16.18 3.22
CA ALA A 134 -1.25 16.85 1.92
C ALA A 134 -1.89 15.97 0.83
N GLY A 135 -1.63 14.65 0.84
CA GLY A 135 -2.26 13.71 -0.09
C GLY A 135 -3.77 13.63 0.10
N GLY A 136 -4.25 13.60 1.35
CA GLY A 136 -5.67 13.59 1.68
C GLY A 136 -6.37 14.88 1.25
N GLU A 137 -5.75 16.02 1.52
CA GLU A 137 -6.28 17.33 1.14
C GLU A 137 -6.32 17.52 -0.38
N ALA A 138 -5.27 17.10 -1.09
CA ALA A 138 -5.23 17.11 -2.55
C ALA A 138 -6.29 16.18 -3.17
N ALA A 139 -6.55 15.03 -2.54
CA ALA A 139 -7.59 14.10 -2.97
C ALA A 139 -8.99 14.73 -2.86
N LEU A 140 -9.25 15.50 -1.81
CA LEU A 140 -10.50 16.29 -1.66
C LEU A 140 -10.58 17.42 -2.70
N MET A 141 -9.47 18.13 -2.94
CA MET A 141 -9.37 19.17 -3.96
C MET A 141 -9.60 18.61 -5.36
N PHE A 142 -9.01 17.48 -5.70
CA PHE A 142 -9.18 16.82 -6.98
C PHE A 142 -10.60 16.25 -7.15
N ALA A 143 -11.16 15.66 -6.11
CA ALA A 143 -12.56 15.23 -6.09
C ALA A 143 -13.52 16.40 -6.36
N LYS A 144 -13.26 17.55 -5.73
CA LYS A 144 -14.07 18.78 -5.98
C LYS A 144 -13.92 19.27 -7.42
N SER A 145 -12.71 19.23 -7.97
CA SER A 145 -12.45 19.59 -9.38
C SER A 145 -13.22 18.68 -10.34
N LEU A 146 -13.25 17.36 -10.09
CA LEU A 146 -14.07 16.41 -10.86
C LEU A 146 -15.58 16.69 -10.70
N ALA A 147 -16.04 16.92 -9.47
CA ALA A 147 -17.44 17.20 -9.16
C ALA A 147 -17.96 18.47 -9.83
N ASP A 148 -17.11 19.49 -9.91
CA ASP A 148 -17.40 20.78 -10.54
C ASP A 148 -17.23 20.75 -12.08
N GLY A 149 -16.82 19.63 -12.68
CA GLY A 149 -16.57 19.51 -14.11
C GLY A 149 -15.33 20.26 -14.62
N LYS A 150 -14.42 20.69 -13.73
CA LYS A 150 -13.22 21.47 -14.09
C LYS A 150 -12.15 20.63 -14.79
N GLU A 151 -12.26 19.29 -14.71
CA GLU A 151 -11.38 18.34 -15.42
C GLU A 151 -11.85 18.05 -16.87
N GLY A 152 -12.81 18.85 -17.38
CA GLY A 152 -13.38 18.65 -18.71
C GLY A 152 -14.17 17.33 -18.81
N ASP A 153 -14.13 16.70 -19.99
CA ASP A 153 -14.90 15.48 -20.25
C ASP A 153 -14.13 14.18 -19.88
N VAL A 154 -13.23 14.25 -18.87
CA VAL A 154 -12.37 13.12 -18.50
C VAL A 154 -13.16 11.89 -18.08
N LEU A 155 -14.31 12.07 -17.41
CA LEU A 155 -15.18 10.99 -16.96
C LEU A 155 -15.90 10.26 -18.11
N SER A 156 -15.90 10.81 -19.33
CA SER A 156 -16.36 10.06 -20.50
C SER A 156 -15.39 8.94 -20.89
N ARG A 157 -14.13 9.04 -20.46
CA ARG A 157 -13.02 8.19 -20.88
C ARG A 157 -12.50 7.27 -19.76
N VAL A 158 -12.64 7.67 -18.50
CA VAL A 158 -12.15 6.89 -17.33
C VAL A 158 -13.15 6.92 -16.19
N ASN A 159 -13.06 5.93 -15.30
CA ASN A 159 -13.66 5.93 -13.97
C ASN A 159 -12.59 6.34 -12.96
N VAL A 160 -12.94 7.16 -11.96
CA VAL A 160 -12.00 7.59 -10.92
C VAL A 160 -12.53 7.20 -9.55
N LEU A 161 -11.73 6.48 -8.79
CA LEU A 161 -12.00 6.07 -7.42
C LEU A 161 -10.99 6.74 -6.49
N ILE A 162 -11.46 7.31 -5.38
CA ILE A 162 -10.59 8.04 -4.45
C ILE A 162 -10.90 7.59 -3.02
N ILE A 163 -9.87 7.14 -2.30
CA ILE A 163 -9.88 7.01 -0.83
C ILE A 163 -9.06 8.19 -0.30
N PRO A 164 -9.70 9.28 0.14
CA PRO A 164 -8.97 10.51 0.53
C PRO A 164 -8.21 10.34 1.85
N ARG A 165 -8.65 9.42 2.71
CA ARG A 165 -8.05 9.16 4.01
C ARG A 165 -8.20 7.68 4.36
N ALA A 166 -7.13 6.92 4.14
CA ALA A 166 -7.11 5.47 4.39
C ALA A 166 -6.88 5.13 5.88
N ASN A 167 -6.25 6.04 6.64
CA ASN A 167 -5.98 5.90 8.07
C ASN A 167 -6.60 7.08 8.85
N PRO A 168 -7.92 7.05 9.10
CA PRO A 168 -8.59 8.16 9.80
C PRO A 168 -8.20 8.27 11.26
N ASP A 169 -7.82 7.18 11.94
CA ASP A 169 -7.39 7.20 13.33
C ASP A 169 -6.02 7.88 13.45
N GLY A 170 -5.05 7.46 12.63
CA GLY A 170 -3.75 8.12 12.58
C GLY A 170 -3.85 9.60 12.18
N ALA A 171 -4.79 9.96 11.29
CA ALA A 171 -5.03 11.35 10.91
C ALA A 171 -5.57 12.18 12.09
N GLU A 172 -6.50 11.65 12.86
CA GLU A 172 -7.08 12.31 14.03
C GLU A 172 -6.04 12.52 15.13
N HIS A 173 -5.15 11.54 15.33
CA HIS A 173 -4.08 11.59 16.33
C HIS A 173 -2.77 12.21 15.80
N PHE A 174 -2.73 12.60 14.54
CA PHE A 174 -1.54 13.08 13.83
C PHE A 174 -0.34 12.13 13.97
N THR A 175 -0.60 10.84 13.84
CA THR A 175 0.42 9.78 13.92
C THR A 175 0.57 9.07 12.58
N ARG A 176 1.76 8.51 12.34
CA ARG A 176 2.04 7.75 11.12
C ARG A 176 1.18 6.48 11.03
N ASP A 177 1.21 5.71 12.12
CA ASP A 177 0.70 4.35 12.15
C ASP A 177 -0.80 4.29 12.46
N LEU A 178 -1.42 3.13 12.27
CA LEU A 178 -2.77 2.80 12.69
C LEU A 178 -2.89 2.82 14.23
N ALA A 179 -4.11 2.83 14.76
CA ALA A 179 -4.38 2.87 16.20
C ALA A 179 -3.66 1.76 17.00
N ASN A 180 -3.46 0.58 16.39
CA ASN A 180 -2.70 -0.52 17.01
C ASN A 180 -1.17 -0.44 16.79
N GLY A 181 -0.66 0.63 16.19
CA GLY A 181 0.74 0.86 15.89
C GLY A 181 1.28 0.10 14.68
N VAL A 182 0.40 -0.49 13.85
CA VAL A 182 0.79 -1.12 12.57
C VAL A 182 0.92 -0.05 11.49
N ASN A 183 2.00 -0.12 10.70
CA ASN A 183 2.14 0.66 9.50
C ASN A 183 1.23 0.11 8.39
N LEU A 184 0.19 0.88 8.00
CA LEU A 184 -0.77 0.45 6.99
C LEU A 184 -0.08 0.10 5.66
N ASN A 185 0.93 0.88 5.24
CA ASN A 185 1.67 0.63 4.00
C ASN A 185 2.74 -0.48 4.14
N ARG A 186 2.55 -1.39 5.11
CA ARG A 186 3.23 -2.68 5.30
C ARG A 186 2.25 -3.82 5.58
N ASP A 187 0.95 -3.56 5.45
CA ASP A 187 -0.10 -4.53 5.78
C ASP A 187 -0.91 -5.03 4.57
N HIS A 188 -0.58 -4.58 3.35
CA HIS A 188 -1.37 -4.92 2.14
C HIS A 188 -1.29 -6.40 1.72
N LEU A 189 -0.31 -7.16 2.19
CA LEU A 189 -0.24 -8.60 1.97
C LEU A 189 -0.82 -9.39 3.15
N LEU A 190 -0.59 -8.94 4.38
CA LEU A 190 -0.99 -9.67 5.59
C LEU A 190 -2.42 -9.39 6.02
N LEU A 191 -3.00 -8.26 5.60
CA LEU A 191 -4.38 -7.85 5.86
C LEU A 191 -4.77 -7.99 7.35
N ALA A 192 -3.90 -7.54 8.25
CA ALA A 192 -4.11 -7.64 9.68
C ALA A 192 -5.14 -6.61 10.20
N SER A 193 -5.22 -5.45 9.52
CA SER A 193 -6.08 -4.32 9.90
C SER A 193 -7.38 -4.25 9.09
N PRO A 194 -8.46 -3.64 9.60
CA PRO A 194 -9.67 -3.38 8.82
C PRO A 194 -9.40 -2.43 7.63
N GLU A 195 -8.48 -1.48 7.78
CA GLU A 195 -8.08 -0.51 6.77
C GLU A 195 -7.44 -1.21 5.55
N SER A 196 -6.49 -2.12 5.78
CA SER A 196 -5.87 -2.88 4.68
C SER A 196 -6.85 -3.82 3.99
N ARG A 197 -7.76 -4.45 4.75
CA ARG A 197 -8.84 -5.28 4.19
C ARG A 197 -9.80 -4.47 3.32
N ALA A 198 -10.14 -3.24 3.73
CA ALA A 198 -10.97 -2.34 2.94
C ALA A 198 -10.33 -2.00 1.59
N ILE A 199 -9.04 -1.65 1.59
CA ILE A 199 -8.30 -1.36 0.37
C ILE A 199 -8.23 -2.62 -0.52
N ALA A 200 -7.94 -3.80 0.05
CA ALA A 200 -7.94 -5.05 -0.69
C ALA A 200 -9.30 -5.36 -1.32
N GLN A 201 -10.41 -5.10 -0.60
CA GLN A 201 -11.76 -5.25 -1.13
C GLN A 201 -12.04 -4.31 -2.32
N VAL A 202 -11.59 -3.06 -2.25
CA VAL A 202 -11.69 -2.10 -3.36
C VAL A 202 -10.88 -2.60 -4.56
N LEU A 203 -9.63 -3.02 -4.36
CA LEU A 203 -8.77 -3.59 -5.40
C LEU A 203 -9.40 -4.83 -6.05
N ASN A 204 -10.01 -5.72 -5.25
CA ASN A 204 -10.69 -6.93 -5.75
C ASN A 204 -11.96 -6.61 -6.55
N SER A 205 -12.74 -5.65 -6.06
CA SER A 205 -14.06 -5.37 -6.63
C SER A 205 -13.99 -4.54 -7.91
N TYR A 206 -13.09 -3.57 -7.96
CA TYR A 206 -13.01 -2.59 -9.05
C TYR A 206 -11.86 -2.83 -10.03
N LEU A 207 -10.90 -3.71 -9.71
CA LEU A 207 -9.78 -4.12 -10.55
C LEU A 207 -9.09 -2.93 -11.26
N PRO A 208 -8.62 -1.90 -10.53
CA PRO A 208 -8.12 -0.68 -11.14
C PRO A 208 -6.96 -0.95 -12.11
N ASP A 209 -6.98 -0.25 -13.25
CA ASP A 209 -5.90 -0.29 -14.25
C ASP A 209 -4.73 0.60 -13.85
N VAL A 210 -5.01 1.64 -13.05
CA VAL A 210 -4.01 2.56 -12.49
C VAL A 210 -4.25 2.73 -10.99
N THR A 211 -3.17 2.72 -10.20
CA THR A 211 -3.21 2.98 -8.76
C THR A 211 -2.15 4.00 -8.38
N LEU A 212 -2.55 5.09 -7.73
CA LEU A 212 -1.66 6.08 -7.14
C LEU A 212 -1.72 6.00 -5.61
N ASP A 213 -0.54 5.82 -4.99
CA ASP A 213 -0.31 5.76 -3.56
C ASP A 213 0.32 7.09 -3.10
N ALA A 214 -0.46 7.94 -2.43
CA ALA A 214 -0.12 9.32 -2.14
C ALA A 214 0.39 9.50 -0.70
N HIS A 215 1.65 9.93 -0.56
CA HIS A 215 2.41 10.03 0.68
C HIS A 215 3.16 11.35 0.84
N GLU A 216 3.83 11.51 1.99
CA GLU A 216 4.77 12.60 2.26
C GLU A 216 6.06 12.09 2.89
N PHE A 217 7.21 12.59 2.43
CA PHE A 217 8.51 12.22 2.96
C PHE A 217 9.00 13.19 4.05
N SER A 218 9.91 12.69 4.90
CA SER A 218 10.63 13.46 5.90
C SER A 218 11.61 14.45 5.24
N VAL A 219 11.44 15.72 5.52
CA VAL A 219 12.23 16.82 4.94
C VAL A 219 13.55 17.04 5.68
N ALA A 220 13.49 17.02 7.01
CA ALA A 220 14.59 17.36 7.92
C ALA A 220 15.04 16.13 8.74
N GLY A 221 15.17 16.24 10.01
CA GLY A 221 15.51 15.13 10.92
C GLY A 221 16.82 14.46 10.57
N ARG A 222 16.75 13.23 10.02
CA ARG A 222 17.94 12.48 9.58
C ARG A 222 18.77 13.18 8.50
N TRP A 223 18.15 13.96 7.64
CA TRP A 223 18.83 14.69 6.58
C TRP A 223 19.74 15.78 7.14
N VAL A 224 19.21 16.57 8.08
CA VAL A 224 19.99 17.59 8.78
C VAL A 224 21.13 16.95 9.59
N LYS A 225 20.82 15.86 10.33
CA LYS A 225 21.83 15.18 11.16
C LYS A 225 22.97 14.56 10.38
N LYS A 226 22.72 14.04 9.15
CA LYS A 226 23.72 13.35 8.34
C LYS A 226 24.46 14.26 7.36
N PHE A 227 23.75 15.24 6.80
CA PHE A 227 24.21 16.00 5.65
C PHE A 227 24.25 17.52 5.89
N ASP A 228 23.80 18.02 7.04
CA ASP A 228 23.53 19.44 7.29
C ASP A 228 22.64 20.05 6.19
N ALA A 229 21.69 19.26 5.68
CA ALA A 229 20.88 19.56 4.52
C ALA A 229 19.45 19.08 4.69
N VAL A 230 18.56 19.57 3.85
CA VAL A 230 17.16 19.13 3.71
C VAL A 230 16.87 18.70 2.29
N GLN A 231 15.82 17.90 2.10
CA GLN A 231 15.33 17.50 0.78
C GLN A 231 14.86 18.71 -0.03
N GLY A 232 15.29 18.80 -1.29
CA GLY A 232 15.06 19.95 -2.17
C GLY A 232 13.97 19.78 -3.21
N TYR A 233 13.31 18.63 -3.29
CA TYR A 233 12.28 18.32 -4.28
C TYR A 233 10.88 18.58 -3.74
N ASP A 234 9.94 18.91 -4.62
CA ASP A 234 8.51 19.02 -4.32
C ASP A 234 7.87 17.65 -4.25
N GLY A 235 8.25 16.75 -5.16
CA GLY A 235 7.77 15.39 -5.24
C GLY A 235 8.89 14.38 -5.50
N LEU A 236 8.80 13.22 -4.85
CA LEU A 236 9.62 12.05 -5.14
C LEU A 236 8.71 10.93 -5.64
N VAL A 237 9.07 10.33 -6.77
CA VAL A 237 8.21 9.39 -7.50
C VAL A 237 8.88 8.03 -7.59
N GLN A 238 8.11 6.95 -7.40
CA GLN A 238 8.56 5.60 -7.70
C GLN A 238 7.40 4.74 -8.19
N HIS A 239 7.55 4.12 -9.35
CA HIS A 239 6.62 3.08 -9.79
C HIS A 239 6.84 1.76 -9.01
N ALA A 240 5.97 0.77 -9.22
CA ALA A 240 6.12 -0.56 -8.62
C ALA A 240 7.48 -1.17 -9.00
N THR A 241 8.17 -1.71 -7.99
CA THR A 241 9.52 -2.31 -8.11
C THR A 241 9.59 -3.63 -7.33
N THR A 242 8.59 -4.48 -7.48
CA THR A 242 8.51 -5.78 -6.81
C THR A 242 9.05 -6.91 -7.68
N LEU A 243 9.34 -8.07 -7.06
CA LEU A 243 9.80 -9.26 -7.80
C LEU A 243 8.69 -9.78 -8.73
N ASN A 244 9.09 -10.34 -9.86
CA ASN A 244 8.20 -10.95 -10.86
C ASN A 244 7.14 -10.00 -11.45
N LEU A 245 7.40 -8.69 -11.39
CA LEU A 245 6.54 -7.72 -12.06
C LEU A 245 6.59 -7.97 -13.59
N SER A 246 5.42 -7.94 -14.24
CA SER A 246 5.34 -8.12 -15.70
C SER A 246 6.16 -7.06 -16.43
N ARG A 247 6.98 -7.51 -17.40
CA ARG A 247 7.89 -6.62 -18.14
C ARG A 247 7.16 -5.54 -18.95
N PRO A 248 6.07 -5.83 -19.69
CA PRO A 248 5.31 -4.78 -20.37
C PRO A 248 4.77 -3.70 -19.44
N LEU A 249 4.29 -4.11 -18.26
CA LEU A 249 3.80 -3.18 -17.25
C LEU A 249 4.93 -2.30 -16.69
N TYR A 250 6.07 -2.91 -16.36
CA TYR A 250 7.26 -2.17 -15.93
C TYR A 250 7.71 -1.14 -16.98
N GLN A 251 7.78 -1.54 -18.25
CA GLN A 251 8.19 -0.64 -19.35
C GLN A 251 7.22 0.53 -19.53
N ALA A 252 5.92 0.30 -19.44
CA ALA A 252 4.93 1.37 -19.50
C ALA A 252 5.12 2.37 -18.34
N MET A 253 5.28 1.88 -17.11
CA MET A 253 5.49 2.72 -15.92
C MET A 253 6.79 3.51 -15.99
N ALA A 254 7.92 2.85 -16.30
CA ALA A 254 9.24 3.48 -16.37
C ALA A 254 9.37 4.45 -17.55
N GLY A 255 8.59 4.24 -18.62
CA GLY A 255 8.58 5.05 -19.82
C GLY A 255 7.51 6.15 -19.81
N ALA A 256 6.44 5.93 -20.57
CA ALA A 256 5.43 6.95 -20.86
C ALA A 256 4.75 7.55 -19.61
N TRP A 257 4.44 6.71 -18.61
CA TRP A 257 3.75 7.18 -17.39
C TRP A 257 4.64 8.07 -16.52
N ASN A 258 5.89 7.64 -16.29
CA ASN A 258 6.84 8.46 -15.52
C ASN A 258 7.19 9.77 -16.24
N THR A 259 7.33 9.71 -17.56
CA THR A 259 7.60 10.89 -18.40
C THR A 259 6.44 11.89 -18.33
N ALA A 260 5.19 11.43 -18.47
CA ALA A 260 4.00 12.29 -18.38
C ALA A 260 3.90 13.00 -17.02
N LEU A 261 4.16 12.26 -15.93
CA LEU A 261 4.15 12.82 -14.58
C LEU A 261 5.23 13.88 -14.36
N SER A 262 6.48 13.60 -14.79
CA SER A 262 7.58 14.55 -14.66
C SER A 262 7.35 15.81 -15.53
N GLN A 263 6.79 15.65 -16.74
CA GLN A 263 6.39 16.78 -17.58
C GLN A 263 5.29 17.63 -16.95
N ALA A 264 4.31 16.99 -16.29
CA ALA A 264 3.26 17.70 -15.57
C ALA A 264 3.84 18.53 -14.41
N PHE A 265 4.75 17.97 -13.63
CA PHE A 265 5.44 18.73 -12.57
C PHE A 265 6.22 19.91 -13.13
N LYS A 266 7.02 19.68 -14.17
CA LYS A 266 7.80 20.74 -14.83
C LYS A 266 6.93 21.87 -15.36
N ALA A 267 5.77 21.54 -15.97
CA ALA A 267 4.82 22.54 -16.50
C ALA A 267 4.25 23.46 -15.40
N HIS A 268 4.23 22.99 -14.16
CA HIS A 268 3.76 23.75 -13.00
C HIS A 268 4.91 24.30 -12.09
N GLY A 269 6.15 24.31 -12.59
CA GLY A 269 7.30 24.79 -11.84
C GLY A 269 7.61 23.98 -10.57
N LEU A 270 7.25 22.69 -10.58
CA LEU A 270 7.52 21.75 -9.48
C LEU A 270 8.73 20.89 -9.84
N ARG A 271 9.53 20.55 -8.82
CA ARG A 271 10.75 19.76 -8.96
C ARG A 271 10.49 18.35 -8.50
N ASP A 272 10.78 17.37 -9.34
CA ASP A 272 10.63 15.95 -9.02
C ASP A 272 11.96 15.20 -9.13
N SER A 273 12.00 14.06 -8.47
CA SER A 273 13.08 13.08 -8.57
C SER A 273 12.54 11.67 -8.30
N VAL A 274 13.36 10.66 -8.55
CA VAL A 274 13.09 9.30 -8.09
C VAL A 274 13.03 9.29 -6.55
N TYR A 275 12.14 8.47 -6.00
CA TYR A 275 12.03 8.34 -4.54
C TYR A 275 13.27 7.70 -3.94
N TYR A 276 13.80 8.35 -2.89
CA TYR A 276 14.90 7.82 -2.10
C TYR A 276 14.82 8.29 -0.65
N THR A 277 15.47 7.52 0.21
CA THR A 277 15.57 7.78 1.64
C THR A 277 16.95 7.36 2.16
N THR A 278 17.24 7.61 3.44
CA THR A 278 18.45 7.17 4.12
C THR A 278 18.10 6.53 5.46
N ASP A 279 19.00 5.71 6.00
CA ASP A 279 18.82 5.03 7.28
C ASP A 279 18.58 6.05 8.42
N GLN A 280 17.63 5.75 9.30
CA GLN A 280 17.28 6.64 10.42
C GLN A 280 18.13 6.40 11.67
N ILE A 281 18.64 5.18 11.83
CA ILE A 281 19.28 4.73 13.05
C ILE A 281 20.78 5.00 12.98
N ARG A 282 21.41 4.59 11.88
CA ARG A 282 22.86 4.72 11.68
C ARG A 282 23.18 6.05 11.03
N LEU A 283 23.53 7.03 11.83
CA LEU A 283 23.84 8.39 11.35
C LEU A 283 25.11 8.45 10.49
N GLU A 284 26.03 7.54 10.70
CA GLU A 284 27.27 7.38 9.91
C GLU A 284 27.02 6.77 8.52
N ASP A 285 25.94 5.99 8.35
CA ASP A 285 25.57 5.40 7.06
C ASP A 285 24.88 6.43 6.16
N LYS A 286 25.65 7.00 5.24
CA LYS A 286 25.17 7.98 4.24
C LYS A 286 24.62 7.36 2.99
N THR A 287 24.46 6.04 2.93
CA THR A 287 23.84 5.35 1.79
C THR A 287 22.41 5.84 1.58
N LEU A 288 22.08 6.16 0.35
CA LEU A 288 20.74 6.46 -0.09
C LEU A 288 20.10 5.21 -0.72
N SER A 289 18.84 4.99 -0.44
CA SER A 289 18.13 3.81 -0.92
C SER A 289 16.79 4.20 -1.51
N MET A 290 16.46 3.65 -2.65
CA MET A 290 15.10 3.70 -3.19
C MET A 290 14.13 2.93 -2.29
N GLY A 291 12.83 3.09 -2.51
CA GLY A 291 11.80 2.31 -1.83
C GLY A 291 11.96 0.80 -2.07
N GLY A 292 11.63 0.01 -1.06
CA GLY A 292 11.80 -1.44 -1.07
C GLY A 292 10.94 -2.19 -2.11
N THR A 293 11.27 -3.47 -2.29
CA THR A 293 10.62 -4.39 -3.25
C THR A 293 9.51 -5.24 -2.62
N GLY A 294 9.23 -5.05 -1.34
CA GLY A 294 8.23 -5.84 -0.60
C GLY A 294 6.81 -5.68 -1.17
N PRO A 295 6.06 -6.79 -1.29
CA PRO A 295 4.67 -6.77 -1.77
C PRO A 295 3.68 -6.22 -0.74
N ASP A 296 4.13 -5.89 0.45
CA ASP A 296 3.38 -5.32 1.57
C ASP A 296 3.11 -3.81 1.44
N ALA A 297 3.81 -3.11 0.53
CA ALA A 297 3.52 -1.72 0.17
C ALA A 297 2.49 -1.64 -0.97
N LEU A 298 1.56 -0.67 -0.92
CA LEU A 298 0.44 -0.57 -1.86
C LEU A 298 0.88 -0.49 -3.32
N ARG A 299 1.89 0.34 -3.65
CA ARG A 299 2.37 0.44 -5.03
C ARG A 299 2.84 -0.90 -5.59
N ASN A 300 3.53 -1.71 -4.78
CA ASN A 300 4.02 -3.03 -5.18
C ASN A 300 2.89 -4.06 -5.23
N MET A 301 1.98 -4.02 -4.26
CA MET A 301 0.76 -4.83 -4.24
C MET A 301 -0.08 -4.57 -5.50
N ALA A 302 -0.30 -3.31 -5.88
CA ALA A 302 -1.05 -2.95 -7.09
C ALA A 302 -0.32 -3.43 -8.36
N GLY A 303 1.02 -3.33 -8.41
CA GLY A 303 1.82 -3.89 -9.51
C GLY A 303 1.65 -5.39 -9.66
N LEU A 304 1.65 -6.16 -8.55
CA LEU A 304 1.39 -7.61 -8.57
C LEU A 304 -0.07 -7.96 -8.94
N ARG A 305 -0.97 -6.99 -8.88
CA ARG A 305 -2.36 -7.11 -9.36
C ARG A 305 -2.50 -6.64 -10.81
N ASN A 306 -1.38 -6.43 -11.48
CA ASN A 306 -1.28 -6.03 -12.89
C ASN A 306 -1.89 -4.65 -13.19
N SER A 307 -1.72 -3.71 -12.25
CA SER A 307 -2.08 -2.29 -12.37
C SER A 307 -0.82 -1.46 -12.66
N ILE A 308 -0.93 -0.39 -13.46
CA ILE A 308 0.03 0.71 -13.46
C ILE A 308 0.04 1.31 -12.06
N ALA A 309 1.16 1.28 -11.36
CA ALA A 309 1.19 1.64 -9.94
C ALA A 309 2.34 2.57 -9.60
N PHE A 310 2.01 3.68 -8.94
CA PHE A 310 2.96 4.71 -8.54
C PHE A 310 2.82 5.07 -7.06
N LEU A 311 3.95 5.32 -6.43
CA LEU A 311 4.10 6.06 -5.19
C LEU A 311 4.44 7.50 -5.55
N LEU A 312 3.73 8.44 -4.96
CA LEU A 312 4.13 9.84 -4.89
C LEU A 312 4.37 10.20 -3.44
N GLU A 313 5.52 10.77 -3.18
CA GLU A 313 5.87 11.34 -1.88
C GLU A 313 6.10 12.84 -2.06
N THR A 314 5.32 13.68 -1.39
CA THR A 314 5.64 15.13 -1.32
C THR A 314 6.41 15.45 -0.06
N ARG A 315 7.13 16.57 -0.06
CA ARG A 315 7.81 17.03 1.16
C ARG A 315 6.78 17.43 2.22
N GLY A 316 6.91 16.98 3.47
CA GLY A 316 5.87 17.32 4.45
C GLY A 316 6.10 16.85 5.87
N VAL A 317 6.58 15.63 6.06
CA VAL A 317 6.75 15.08 7.41
C VAL A 317 7.81 15.86 8.18
N GLY A 318 7.39 16.39 9.35
CA GLY A 318 8.22 17.12 10.27
C GLY A 318 8.22 18.65 10.10
N ILE A 319 7.54 19.20 9.08
CA ILE A 319 7.46 20.65 8.83
C ILE A 319 6.04 21.25 9.03
N GLY A 320 5.12 20.47 9.58
CA GLY A 320 3.76 20.92 9.89
C GLY A 320 3.03 21.52 8.69
N LYS A 321 2.53 22.75 8.82
CA LYS A 321 1.84 23.47 7.75
C LYS A 321 2.76 24.27 6.81
N ALA A 322 4.07 24.22 6.99
CA ALA A 322 4.97 24.91 6.06
C ALA A 322 4.76 24.42 4.62
N HIS A 323 4.63 25.36 3.69
CA HIS A 323 4.42 25.13 2.25
C HIS A 323 3.22 24.22 1.92
N PHE A 324 2.17 24.20 2.77
CA PHE A 324 1.08 23.24 2.65
C PHE A 324 0.33 23.39 1.32
N GLU A 325 0.10 24.61 0.84
CA GLU A 325 -0.50 24.89 -0.47
C GLU A 325 0.31 24.25 -1.60
N ARG A 326 1.64 24.41 -1.58
CA ARG A 326 2.51 23.85 -2.61
C ARG A 326 2.55 22.32 -2.55
N ARG A 327 2.52 21.74 -1.37
CA ARG A 327 2.48 20.28 -1.14
C ARG A 327 1.17 19.68 -1.69
N VAL A 328 0.04 20.31 -1.35
CA VAL A 328 -1.29 19.92 -1.83
C VAL A 328 -1.36 20.07 -3.36
N TRP A 329 -0.84 21.17 -3.90
CA TRP A 329 -0.79 21.38 -5.34
C TRP A 329 0.05 20.31 -6.06
N THR A 330 1.20 19.95 -5.52
CA THR A 330 2.06 18.89 -6.08
C THR A 330 1.31 17.55 -6.16
N GLN A 331 0.61 17.17 -5.09
CA GLN A 331 -0.23 15.97 -5.08
C GLN A 331 -1.37 16.06 -6.10
N PHE A 332 -2.05 17.21 -6.17
CA PHE A 332 -3.13 17.45 -7.14
C PHE A 332 -2.65 17.29 -8.58
N VAL A 333 -1.53 17.91 -8.95
CA VAL A 333 -0.93 17.79 -10.28
C VAL A 333 -0.64 16.35 -10.65
N ALA A 334 -0.13 15.55 -9.70
CA ALA A 334 0.11 14.12 -9.93
C ALA A 334 -1.19 13.34 -10.14
N MET A 335 -2.21 13.55 -9.29
CA MET A 335 -3.52 12.89 -9.43
C MET A 335 -4.14 13.22 -10.79
N GLN A 336 -4.12 14.49 -11.16
CA GLN A 336 -4.61 14.97 -12.46
C GLN A 336 -3.81 14.34 -13.63
N SER A 337 -2.48 14.28 -13.51
CA SER A 337 -1.61 13.69 -14.54
C SER A 337 -1.92 12.21 -14.75
N MET A 338 -2.07 11.42 -13.67
CA MET A 338 -2.41 9.99 -13.76
C MET A 338 -3.77 9.77 -14.44
N VAL A 339 -4.77 10.56 -14.08
CA VAL A 339 -6.12 10.46 -14.67
C VAL A 339 -6.12 10.90 -16.12
N LYS A 340 -5.43 11.99 -16.49
CA LYS A 340 -5.29 12.45 -17.86
C LYS A 340 -4.53 11.45 -18.74
N GLN A 341 -3.47 10.84 -18.21
CA GLN A 341 -2.71 9.82 -18.92
C GLN A 341 -3.57 8.56 -19.17
N ALA A 342 -4.37 8.13 -18.20
CA ALA A 342 -5.33 7.04 -18.39
C ALA A 342 -6.41 7.38 -19.43
N ALA A 343 -6.83 8.65 -19.47
CA ALA A 343 -7.82 9.14 -20.43
C ALA A 343 -7.24 9.39 -21.83
N ALA A 344 -5.93 9.52 -22.00
CA ALA A 344 -5.29 9.80 -23.29
C ALA A 344 -5.54 8.68 -24.30
N ASP A 345 -5.34 7.42 -23.89
CA ASP A 345 -5.66 6.23 -24.70
C ASP A 345 -6.24 5.12 -23.79
N PRO A 346 -7.55 5.18 -23.47
CA PRO A 346 -8.19 4.20 -22.60
C PRO A 346 -8.13 2.76 -23.13
N GLN A 347 -8.22 2.60 -24.45
CA GLN A 347 -8.24 1.28 -25.07
C GLN A 347 -6.86 0.61 -25.00
N ALA A 348 -5.79 1.35 -25.26
CA ALA A 348 -4.43 0.83 -25.12
C ALA A 348 -4.12 0.46 -23.66
N LEU A 349 -4.55 1.27 -22.69
CA LEU A 349 -4.38 0.96 -21.26
C LEU A 349 -5.12 -0.31 -20.86
N MET A 350 -6.39 -0.43 -21.23
CA MET A 350 -7.20 -1.63 -20.95
C MET A 350 -6.65 -2.88 -21.64
N ALA A 351 -6.15 -2.74 -22.87
CA ALA A 351 -5.50 -3.82 -23.58
C ALA A 351 -4.23 -4.27 -22.84
N LEU A 352 -3.36 -3.34 -22.45
CA LEU A 352 -2.14 -3.64 -21.69
C LEU A 352 -2.46 -4.43 -20.41
N THR A 353 -3.35 -3.94 -19.56
CA THR A 353 -3.64 -4.58 -18.26
C THR A 353 -4.35 -5.93 -18.43
N ARG A 354 -5.24 -6.06 -19.41
CA ARG A 354 -5.89 -7.33 -19.77
C ARG A 354 -4.87 -8.36 -20.27
N ASP A 355 -4.01 -7.97 -21.20
CA ASP A 355 -3.05 -8.86 -21.83
C ASP A 355 -2.00 -9.34 -20.82
N VAL A 356 -1.55 -8.44 -19.93
CA VAL A 356 -0.68 -8.79 -18.79
C VAL A 356 -1.36 -9.78 -17.83
N ARG A 357 -2.63 -9.56 -17.46
CA ARG A 357 -3.40 -10.50 -16.62
C ARG A 357 -3.48 -11.89 -17.26
N SER A 358 -3.69 -11.93 -18.58
CA SER A 358 -3.75 -13.17 -19.35
C SER A 358 -2.39 -13.87 -19.44
N GLU A 359 -1.32 -13.12 -19.71
CA GLU A 359 0.07 -13.62 -19.77
C GLU A 359 0.50 -14.22 -18.43
N VAL A 360 0.24 -13.51 -17.33
CA VAL A 360 0.57 -13.98 -15.96
C VAL A 360 -0.16 -15.29 -15.66
N ALA A 361 -1.45 -15.41 -15.98
CA ALA A 361 -2.21 -16.64 -15.79
C ALA A 361 -1.67 -17.79 -16.69
N ALA A 362 -1.33 -17.50 -17.94
CA ALA A 362 -0.82 -18.50 -18.89
C ALA A 362 0.63 -18.96 -18.60
N SER A 363 1.33 -18.30 -17.70
CA SER A 363 2.70 -18.63 -17.30
C SER A 363 2.80 -19.77 -16.26
N ALA A 364 1.68 -20.29 -15.75
CA ALA A 364 1.66 -21.41 -14.80
C ALA A 364 2.46 -22.61 -15.35
N GLY A 365 3.37 -23.16 -14.54
CA GLY A 365 4.23 -24.29 -14.92
C GLY A 365 5.31 -23.95 -15.94
N LYS A 366 5.52 -22.68 -16.31
CA LYS A 366 6.46 -22.29 -17.37
C LYS A 366 7.46 -21.24 -16.88
N GLY A 367 8.71 -21.38 -17.33
CA GLY A 367 9.79 -20.44 -17.03
C GLY A 367 10.22 -20.45 -15.57
N GLU A 368 10.86 -19.38 -15.18
CA GLU A 368 11.41 -19.20 -13.84
C GLU A 368 10.75 -18.02 -13.11
N LEU A 369 10.87 -18.04 -11.80
CA LEU A 369 10.47 -16.92 -10.95
C LEU A 369 11.59 -16.60 -9.96
N MET A 370 11.72 -15.33 -9.63
CA MET A 370 12.61 -14.84 -8.59
C MET A 370 11.90 -14.95 -7.25
N VAL A 371 12.41 -15.81 -6.37
CA VAL A 371 11.88 -15.97 -5.01
C VAL A 371 12.47 -14.92 -4.09
N LYS A 372 13.78 -14.67 -4.22
CA LYS A 372 14.49 -13.68 -3.41
C LYS A 372 15.44 -12.87 -4.28
N GLY A 373 15.49 -11.58 -4.02
CA GLY A 373 16.37 -10.66 -4.72
C GLY A 373 16.78 -9.50 -3.83
N LYS A 374 17.83 -8.82 -4.24
CA LYS A 374 18.35 -7.63 -3.56
C LYS A 374 18.49 -6.45 -4.50
N ALA A 375 18.34 -5.25 -3.94
CA ALA A 375 18.64 -4.00 -4.63
C ALA A 375 20.11 -3.97 -5.09
N THR A 376 20.36 -3.47 -6.30
CA THR A 376 21.72 -3.29 -6.82
C THR A 376 22.38 -2.07 -6.16
N ARG A 377 23.70 -2.12 -6.03
CA ARG A 377 24.51 -1.03 -5.48
C ARG A 377 25.19 -0.28 -6.60
N GLY A 378 25.34 1.03 -6.42
CA GLY A 378 26.01 1.91 -7.37
C GLY A 378 26.26 3.28 -6.76
N LYS A 379 26.50 4.24 -7.63
CA LYS A 379 26.60 5.66 -7.31
C LYS A 379 25.47 6.44 -7.98
N HIS A 380 25.04 7.51 -7.34
CA HIS A 380 24.01 8.39 -7.89
C HIS A 380 24.27 9.83 -7.44
N GLU A 381 24.19 10.77 -8.38
CA GLU A 381 24.29 12.18 -8.06
C GLU A 381 22.98 12.65 -7.43
N VAL A 382 23.07 13.33 -6.30
CA VAL A 382 21.94 13.83 -5.53
C VAL A 382 22.15 15.29 -5.18
N THR A 383 21.11 16.09 -5.31
CA THR A 383 21.09 17.48 -4.86
C THR A 383 20.18 17.64 -3.64
N LEU A 384 20.75 18.11 -2.54
CA LEU A 384 20.04 18.56 -1.34
C LEU A 384 20.17 20.07 -1.21
N LEU A 385 19.43 20.68 -0.29
CA LEU A 385 19.57 22.09 0.06
C LEU A 385 20.29 22.21 1.42
N ASN A 386 21.32 23.04 1.51
CA ASN A 386 21.94 23.33 2.79
C ASN A 386 20.88 23.86 3.78
N ALA A 387 20.80 23.26 4.97
CA ALA A 387 19.73 23.53 5.92
C ALA A 387 19.71 24.98 6.42
N ARG A 388 20.85 25.66 6.44
CA ARG A 388 21.00 27.05 6.94
C ARG A 388 20.85 28.10 5.86
N THR A 389 21.44 27.85 4.68
CA THR A 389 21.54 28.88 3.62
C THR A 389 20.54 28.66 2.48
N GLY A 390 20.01 27.44 2.33
CA GLY A 390 19.20 27.04 1.17
C GLY A 390 20.01 26.81 -0.11
N ALA A 391 21.34 26.96 -0.08
CA ALA A 391 22.15 26.73 -1.27
C ALA A 391 22.11 25.27 -1.71
N PRO A 392 22.02 24.98 -3.03
CA PRO A 392 22.09 23.62 -3.54
C PRO A 392 23.43 22.96 -3.20
N MET A 393 23.39 21.71 -2.77
CA MET A 393 24.53 20.88 -2.45
C MET A 393 24.44 19.59 -3.26
N THR A 394 25.24 19.48 -4.32
CA THR A 394 25.28 18.29 -5.18
C THR A 394 26.47 17.41 -4.81
N PHE A 395 26.24 16.12 -4.66
CA PHE A 395 27.28 15.15 -4.36
C PHE A 395 26.93 13.76 -4.89
N GLU A 396 27.94 12.94 -5.11
CA GLU A 396 27.77 11.53 -5.46
C GLU A 396 27.56 10.69 -4.20
N ALA A 397 26.42 10.06 -4.08
CA ALA A 397 26.04 9.22 -2.97
C ALA A 397 26.20 7.72 -3.30
N ASP A 398 26.51 6.92 -2.29
CA ASP A 398 26.29 5.46 -2.37
C ASP A 398 24.78 5.20 -2.51
N TRP A 399 24.43 4.40 -3.54
CA TRP A 399 23.05 4.22 -3.94
C TRP A 399 22.63 2.74 -3.95
N ARG A 400 21.43 2.46 -3.42
CA ARG A 400 20.76 1.18 -3.54
C ARG A 400 19.52 1.33 -4.42
N SER A 401 19.59 0.76 -5.62
CA SER A 401 18.50 0.83 -6.61
C SER A 401 17.58 -0.36 -6.51
N SER A 402 16.28 -0.11 -6.38
CA SER A 402 15.24 -1.13 -6.54
C SER A 402 14.68 -1.22 -7.96
N LEU A 403 15.14 -0.38 -8.89
CA LEU A 403 14.80 -0.49 -10.32
C LEU A 403 15.49 -1.69 -10.99
N GLN A 404 16.66 -2.08 -10.46
CA GLN A 404 17.39 -3.27 -10.89
C GLN A 404 17.57 -4.16 -9.67
N ILE A 405 17.04 -5.37 -9.75
CA ILE A 405 17.07 -6.34 -8.66
C ILE A 405 17.97 -7.51 -9.09
N ALA A 406 19.03 -7.76 -8.31
CA ALA A 406 19.87 -8.93 -8.48
C ALA A 406 19.21 -10.15 -7.83
N ALA A 407 19.04 -11.24 -8.59
CA ALA A 407 18.46 -12.47 -8.08
C ALA A 407 19.39 -13.13 -7.05
N GLU A 408 18.83 -13.57 -5.92
CA GLU A 408 19.51 -14.40 -4.92
C GLU A 408 19.00 -15.84 -4.95
N ILE A 409 17.68 -16.03 -5.14
CA ILE A 409 17.05 -17.34 -5.31
C ILE A 409 16.11 -17.28 -6.49
N THR A 410 16.32 -18.18 -7.45
CA THR A 410 15.44 -18.41 -8.60
C THR A 410 14.95 -19.85 -8.57
N ARG A 411 13.72 -20.09 -8.96
CA ARG A 411 13.08 -21.42 -9.05
C ARG A 411 12.26 -21.54 -10.33
N SER A 412 12.09 -22.75 -10.84
CA SER A 412 11.09 -23.03 -11.87
C SER A 412 9.71 -22.63 -11.37
N ARG A 413 8.85 -22.11 -12.23
CA ARG A 413 7.47 -21.75 -11.86
C ARG A 413 6.64 -23.03 -11.71
N PRO A 414 5.98 -23.28 -10.56
CA PRO A 414 5.09 -24.42 -10.41
C PRO A 414 3.74 -24.17 -11.11
N TRP A 415 2.93 -25.21 -11.23
CA TRP A 415 1.54 -25.09 -11.68
C TRP A 415 0.63 -24.48 -10.60
N GLY A 416 1.00 -24.62 -9.36
CA GLY A 416 0.27 -24.12 -8.20
C GLY A 416 0.92 -24.58 -6.91
N TYR A 417 0.21 -24.33 -5.82
CA TYR A 417 0.63 -24.76 -4.49
C TYR A 417 -0.45 -25.59 -3.82
N LEU A 418 -0.05 -26.58 -3.05
CA LEU A 418 -0.91 -27.27 -2.08
C LEU A 418 -0.60 -26.79 -0.67
N LEU A 419 -1.63 -26.51 0.09
CA LEU A 419 -1.57 -26.22 1.52
C LEU A 419 -2.24 -27.35 2.29
N ALA A 420 -1.66 -27.73 3.41
CA ALA A 420 -2.27 -28.75 4.28
C ALA A 420 -3.65 -28.29 4.81
N PRO A 421 -4.56 -29.20 5.13
CA PRO A 421 -5.94 -28.88 5.52
C PRO A 421 -6.07 -27.88 6.67
N GLU A 422 -5.14 -27.90 7.62
CA GLU A 422 -5.09 -27.03 8.80
C GLU A 422 -4.66 -25.58 8.51
N GLN A 423 -4.16 -25.28 7.30
CA GLN A 423 -3.69 -23.93 6.92
C GLN A 423 -4.84 -22.98 6.52
N GLN A 424 -5.99 -23.08 7.18
CA GLN A 424 -7.19 -22.28 6.90
C GLN A 424 -6.91 -20.76 6.95
N ALA A 425 -6.10 -20.30 7.92
CA ALA A 425 -5.75 -18.89 8.05
C ALA A 425 -5.03 -18.32 6.81
N ALA A 426 -4.15 -19.11 6.19
CA ALA A 426 -3.48 -18.73 4.94
C ALA A 426 -4.48 -18.69 3.78
N VAL A 427 -5.39 -19.65 3.70
CA VAL A 427 -6.46 -19.71 2.69
C VAL A 427 -7.38 -18.50 2.79
N ASP A 428 -7.82 -18.14 3.99
CA ASP A 428 -8.70 -16.99 4.21
C ASP A 428 -8.04 -15.68 3.78
N LYS A 429 -6.74 -15.51 4.06
CA LYS A 429 -5.97 -14.35 3.59
C LYS A 429 -5.81 -14.34 2.05
N LEU A 430 -5.51 -15.47 1.43
CA LEU A 430 -5.43 -15.56 -0.03
C LEU A 430 -6.78 -15.19 -0.67
N ARG A 431 -7.90 -15.68 -0.14
CA ARG A 431 -9.24 -15.32 -0.61
C ARG A 431 -9.56 -13.84 -0.39
N ALA A 432 -9.18 -13.28 0.76
CA ALA A 432 -9.32 -11.84 1.03
C ALA A 432 -8.48 -10.98 0.06
N LEU A 433 -7.36 -11.51 -0.44
CA LEU A 433 -6.57 -10.91 -1.51
C LEU A 433 -7.17 -11.12 -2.91
N GLY A 434 -8.29 -11.83 -3.05
CA GLY A 434 -8.95 -12.12 -4.33
C GLY A 434 -8.38 -13.33 -5.07
N VAL A 435 -7.57 -14.14 -4.41
CA VAL A 435 -6.98 -15.36 -4.98
C VAL A 435 -8.00 -16.49 -5.00
N GLU A 436 -8.09 -17.20 -6.11
CA GLU A 436 -8.88 -18.41 -6.24
C GLU A 436 -8.18 -19.58 -5.52
N VAL A 437 -8.90 -20.23 -4.61
CA VAL A 437 -8.41 -21.37 -3.81
C VAL A 437 -9.48 -22.46 -3.79
N TYR A 438 -9.09 -23.65 -4.17
CA TYR A 438 -9.96 -24.83 -4.28
C TYR A 438 -9.62 -25.85 -3.19
N ARG A 439 -10.60 -26.65 -2.79
CA ARG A 439 -10.40 -27.75 -1.86
C ARG A 439 -10.46 -29.07 -2.62
N LEU A 440 -9.45 -29.92 -2.45
CA LEU A 440 -9.45 -31.24 -3.05
C LEU A 440 -10.50 -32.15 -2.36
N LYS A 441 -11.40 -32.72 -3.16
CA LYS A 441 -12.45 -33.63 -2.66
C LYS A 441 -11.98 -35.07 -2.57
N GLN A 442 -11.09 -35.46 -3.48
CA GLN A 442 -10.60 -36.84 -3.59
C GLN A 442 -9.11 -36.93 -3.31
N SER A 443 -8.68 -38.05 -2.76
CA SER A 443 -7.27 -38.37 -2.61
C SER A 443 -6.72 -38.89 -3.92
N ARG A 444 -5.61 -38.27 -4.34
CA ARG A 444 -4.81 -38.72 -5.48
C ARG A 444 -3.35 -38.52 -5.16
N ALA A 445 -2.48 -39.33 -5.72
CA ALA A 445 -1.05 -39.09 -5.72
C ALA A 445 -0.75 -37.91 -6.66
N ILE A 446 -0.13 -36.85 -6.14
CA ILE A 446 0.19 -35.63 -6.87
C ILE A 446 1.70 -35.40 -6.84
N PRO A 447 2.35 -35.29 -8.02
CA PRO A 447 3.77 -34.94 -8.10
C PRO A 447 4.00 -33.51 -7.58
N VAL A 448 4.91 -33.39 -6.60
CA VAL A 448 5.18 -32.12 -5.93
C VAL A 448 6.68 -31.94 -5.64
N GLU A 449 7.05 -30.69 -5.39
CA GLU A 449 8.30 -30.35 -4.69
C GLU A 449 7.95 -29.95 -3.26
N ARG A 450 8.57 -30.64 -2.31
CA ARG A 450 8.45 -30.39 -0.87
C ARG A 450 9.56 -29.44 -0.42
N TYR A 451 9.23 -28.51 0.44
CA TYR A 451 10.23 -27.66 1.10
C TYR A 451 10.80 -28.38 2.34
N GLU A 452 12.05 -28.76 2.27
CA GLU A 452 12.81 -29.21 3.44
C GLU A 452 13.49 -28.02 4.09
N VAL A 453 13.23 -27.82 5.37
CA VAL A 453 13.75 -26.68 6.14
C VAL A 453 15.21 -26.95 6.49
N ALA A 454 16.11 -26.15 5.92
CA ALA A 454 17.53 -26.19 6.22
C ALA A 454 17.87 -25.35 7.46
N SER A 455 17.23 -24.17 7.61
CA SER A 455 17.36 -23.35 8.82
C SER A 455 16.12 -22.51 9.08
N LEU A 456 15.89 -22.24 10.38
CA LEU A 456 14.90 -21.30 10.91
C LEU A 456 15.61 -20.33 11.86
N GLU A 457 15.60 -19.07 11.54
CA GLU A 457 16.21 -18.03 12.36
C GLU A 457 15.18 -16.96 12.70
N GLN A 458 15.14 -16.54 13.97
CA GLN A 458 14.34 -15.37 14.34
C GLN A 458 15.03 -14.10 13.83
N GLY A 459 14.27 -13.27 13.15
CA GLY A 459 14.72 -12.01 12.60
C GLY A 459 13.78 -10.87 12.92
N GLN A 460 14.15 -9.68 12.48
CA GLN A 460 13.31 -8.51 12.54
C GLN A 460 13.18 -7.90 11.16
N LYS A 461 11.99 -7.42 10.85
CA LYS A 461 11.78 -6.54 9.71
C LYS A 461 12.23 -5.13 10.08
N PHE A 462 12.88 -4.47 9.14
CA PHE A 462 13.22 -3.08 9.30
C PHE A 462 12.09 -2.21 8.72
N ASP A 463 11.17 -1.82 9.58
CA ASP A 463 10.44 -0.57 9.42
C ASP A 463 10.65 0.25 10.69
N VAL A 464 11.42 1.32 10.55
CA VAL A 464 11.92 2.12 11.68
C VAL A 464 10.81 2.91 12.35
N THR A 465 9.64 3.01 11.73
CA THR A 465 8.58 3.95 12.13
C THR A 465 7.27 3.28 12.54
N GLY A 466 7.21 1.95 12.62
CA GLY A 466 5.98 1.26 13.01
C GLY A 466 6.12 -0.25 13.09
N LYS A 467 5.06 -0.91 13.52
CA LYS A 467 4.95 -2.37 13.52
C LYS A 467 4.60 -2.86 12.12
N VAL A 468 5.07 -4.04 11.78
CA VAL A 468 4.76 -4.70 10.51
C VAL A 468 3.91 -5.94 10.77
N GLY A 469 2.62 -5.84 10.46
CA GLY A 469 1.65 -6.90 10.72
C GLY A 469 1.38 -7.16 12.22
N ALA A 470 0.57 -8.16 12.52
CA ALA A 470 0.12 -8.48 13.87
C ALA A 470 1.24 -8.95 14.81
N THR A 471 2.33 -9.49 14.29
CA THR A 471 3.49 -9.96 15.06
C THR A 471 4.51 -8.87 15.37
N GLY A 472 4.18 -7.62 15.05
CA GLY A 472 5.13 -6.50 15.14
C GLY A 472 6.24 -6.64 14.09
N ASN A 473 7.50 -6.37 14.49
CA ASN A 473 8.64 -6.46 13.59
C ASN A 473 9.30 -7.85 13.55
N LYS A 474 8.78 -8.82 14.29
CA LYS A 474 9.31 -10.18 14.33
C LYS A 474 8.98 -10.92 13.03
N MET A 475 9.95 -11.67 12.53
CA MET A 475 9.78 -12.57 11.39
C MET A 475 10.64 -13.82 11.57
N THR A 476 10.26 -14.89 10.91
CA THR A 476 11.08 -16.09 10.80
C THR A 476 11.80 -16.08 9.45
N LYS A 477 13.12 -16.02 9.46
CA LYS A 477 13.92 -16.26 8.26
C LYS A 477 13.99 -17.75 8.03
N VAL A 478 13.57 -18.16 6.85
CA VAL A 478 13.53 -19.56 6.44
C VAL A 478 14.51 -19.77 5.31
N THR A 479 15.28 -20.85 5.37
CA THR A 479 16.07 -21.36 4.25
C THR A 479 15.60 -22.77 3.96
N THR A 480 15.29 -23.06 2.70
CA THR A 480 14.77 -24.38 2.30
C THR A 480 15.52 -24.96 1.12
N THR A 481 15.47 -26.29 1.00
CA THR A 481 15.79 -27.03 -0.21
C THR A 481 14.53 -27.67 -0.77
N LEU A 482 14.48 -27.86 -2.10
CA LEU A 482 13.35 -28.51 -2.75
C LEU A 482 13.66 -29.99 -3.01
N VAL A 483 12.74 -30.86 -2.62
CA VAL A 483 12.83 -32.30 -2.85
C VAL A 483 11.61 -32.76 -3.66
N LYS A 484 11.84 -33.34 -4.82
CA LYS A 484 10.78 -33.94 -5.64
C LYS A 484 10.23 -35.19 -4.95
N THR A 485 8.93 -35.27 -4.85
CA THR A 485 8.22 -36.38 -4.22
C THR A 485 6.80 -36.49 -4.77
N GLU A 486 6.07 -37.47 -4.30
CA GLU A 486 4.66 -37.63 -4.57
C GLU A 486 3.90 -37.44 -3.26
N LEU A 487 2.90 -36.56 -3.24
CA LEU A 487 2.02 -36.33 -2.10
C LEU A 487 0.77 -37.21 -2.26
N THR A 488 0.54 -38.09 -1.29
CA THR A 488 -0.63 -38.98 -1.23
C THR A 488 -1.61 -38.54 -0.15
N GLY A 489 -2.83 -39.09 -0.13
CA GLY A 489 -3.81 -38.76 0.90
C GLY A 489 -4.31 -37.31 0.82
N THR A 490 -4.42 -36.76 -0.40
CA THR A 490 -4.60 -35.32 -0.64
C THR A 490 -6.05 -34.80 -0.48
N ALA A 491 -7.02 -35.65 -0.16
CA ALA A 491 -8.38 -35.16 0.14
C ALA A 491 -8.37 -34.15 1.31
N GLY A 492 -9.07 -33.04 1.11
CA GLY A 492 -9.12 -31.96 2.08
C GLY A 492 -8.00 -30.92 2.00
N TYR A 493 -6.95 -31.16 1.21
CA TYR A 493 -5.91 -30.16 0.94
C TYR A 493 -6.46 -28.98 0.13
N TRP A 494 -5.81 -27.83 0.27
CA TRP A 494 -6.15 -26.65 -0.48
C TRP A 494 -5.21 -26.48 -1.67
N TYR A 495 -5.78 -26.31 -2.86
CA TYR A 495 -5.02 -26.05 -4.09
C TYR A 495 -5.13 -24.57 -4.49
N VAL A 496 -4.00 -23.95 -4.72
CA VAL A 496 -3.87 -22.56 -5.17
C VAL A 496 -3.22 -22.57 -6.55
N PRO A 497 -4.00 -22.54 -7.64
CA PRO A 497 -3.45 -22.56 -9.00
C PRO A 497 -2.71 -21.27 -9.32
N LEU A 498 -1.63 -21.37 -10.10
CA LEU A 498 -0.99 -20.19 -10.70
C LEU A 498 -1.57 -19.82 -12.07
N SER A 499 -2.54 -20.59 -12.59
CA SER A 499 -3.29 -20.25 -13.80
C SER A 499 -4.38 -19.19 -13.55
N GLN A 500 -4.01 -18.13 -12.83
CA GLN A 500 -4.88 -17.00 -12.51
C GLN A 500 -4.09 -15.66 -12.54
N PRO A 501 -4.75 -14.51 -12.75
CA PRO A 501 -4.07 -13.21 -12.90
C PRO A 501 -3.21 -12.79 -11.71
N LEU A 502 -3.48 -13.32 -10.51
CA LEU A 502 -2.75 -13.03 -9.27
C LEU A 502 -1.58 -13.99 -9.00
N ALA A 503 -1.11 -14.75 -10.01
CA ALA A 503 -0.05 -15.74 -9.82
C ALA A 503 1.22 -15.17 -9.15
N ASN A 504 1.67 -14.00 -9.56
CA ASN A 504 2.88 -13.39 -9.00
C ASN A 504 2.69 -12.90 -7.55
N LEU A 505 1.47 -12.50 -7.18
CA LEU A 505 1.08 -12.20 -5.79
C LEU A 505 1.07 -13.49 -4.93
N ILE A 506 0.55 -14.59 -5.47
CA ILE A 506 0.56 -15.90 -4.79
C ILE A 506 2.00 -16.34 -4.50
N VAL A 507 2.89 -16.21 -5.47
CA VAL A 507 4.34 -16.49 -5.29
C VAL A 507 4.93 -15.65 -4.17
N ALA A 508 4.65 -14.35 -4.14
CA ALA A 508 5.12 -13.45 -3.08
C ALA A 508 4.60 -13.81 -1.68
N ALA A 509 3.39 -14.38 -1.60
CA ALA A 509 2.77 -14.82 -0.36
C ALA A 509 3.28 -16.19 0.12
N LEU A 510 3.52 -17.14 -0.80
CA LEU A 510 3.72 -18.55 -0.46
C LEU A 510 5.19 -19.02 -0.53
N GLU A 511 6.06 -18.40 -1.36
CA GLU A 511 7.48 -18.77 -1.37
C GLU A 511 8.14 -18.36 -0.04
N PRO A 512 8.71 -19.32 0.72
CA PRO A 512 8.98 -19.12 2.16
C PRO A 512 10.14 -18.18 2.48
N GLU A 513 11.11 -17.98 1.57
CA GLU A 513 12.34 -17.24 1.84
C GLU A 513 12.20 -15.72 1.77
N THR A 514 11.02 -15.20 1.37
CA THR A 514 10.81 -13.74 1.38
C THR A 514 10.40 -13.27 2.77
N GLN A 515 10.86 -12.09 3.17
CA GLN A 515 10.48 -11.52 4.47
C GLN A 515 8.98 -11.18 4.59
N SER A 516 8.28 -11.06 3.47
CA SER A 516 6.84 -10.76 3.44
C SER A 516 5.98 -12.01 3.34
N SER A 517 6.56 -13.22 3.14
CA SER A 517 5.80 -14.44 2.96
C SER A 517 4.93 -14.81 4.16
N PHE A 518 3.92 -15.62 3.93
CA PHE A 518 3.04 -16.15 4.98
C PHE A 518 3.80 -17.05 5.95
N VAL A 519 4.84 -17.76 5.49
CA VAL A 519 5.72 -18.54 6.35
C VAL A 519 6.53 -17.63 7.26
N ALA A 520 7.19 -16.60 6.70
CA ALA A 520 8.02 -15.68 7.47
C ALA A 520 7.22 -14.92 8.54
N ASN A 521 5.92 -14.70 8.30
CA ASN A 521 5.03 -13.91 9.17
C ASN A 521 4.10 -14.77 10.05
N GLY A 522 4.32 -16.10 10.11
CA GLY A 522 3.55 -17.00 10.98
C GLY A 522 2.07 -17.16 10.59
N VAL A 523 1.70 -16.82 9.36
CA VAL A 523 0.36 -17.10 8.82
C VAL A 523 0.23 -18.59 8.47
N ILE A 524 1.28 -19.16 7.87
CA ILE A 524 1.43 -20.61 7.75
C ILE A 524 2.10 -21.10 9.02
N THR A 525 1.39 -21.94 9.78
CA THR A 525 1.89 -22.50 11.03
C THR A 525 2.95 -23.55 10.73
N LEU A 526 4.15 -23.35 11.28
CA LEU A 526 5.23 -24.32 11.17
C LEU A 526 5.00 -25.49 12.14
N PRO A 527 5.45 -26.71 11.81
CA PRO A 527 5.49 -27.82 12.76
C PRO A 527 6.31 -27.42 14.01
N SER A 528 5.92 -27.95 15.17
CA SER A 528 6.63 -27.64 16.42
C SER A 528 8.12 -28.00 16.32
N ALA A 529 8.98 -27.17 16.91
CA ALA A 529 10.45 -27.38 16.90
C ALA A 529 10.93 -28.72 17.53
N SER A 530 10.04 -29.49 18.15
CA SER A 530 10.29 -30.84 18.68
C SER A 530 10.27 -31.93 17.60
N GLU A 531 9.66 -31.67 16.44
CA GLU A 531 9.79 -32.53 15.26
C GLU A 531 11.02 -32.05 14.48
N LYS A 532 12.05 -32.91 14.39
CA LYS A 532 13.30 -32.67 13.62
C LYS A 532 13.01 -31.89 12.33
N ALA A 533 13.92 -31.02 11.92
CA ALA A 533 13.89 -30.19 10.71
C ALA A 533 12.93 -30.76 9.66
N GLY A 534 11.65 -30.38 9.79
CA GLY A 534 10.56 -30.99 9.04
C GLY A 534 10.33 -30.24 7.74
N SER A 535 9.47 -30.78 6.92
CA SER A 535 8.98 -30.09 5.73
C SER A 535 7.92 -29.06 6.12
N LEU A 536 7.80 -27.99 5.32
CA LEU A 536 6.70 -27.04 5.46
C LEU A 536 5.36 -27.71 5.08
N PRO A 537 4.23 -27.30 5.68
CA PRO A 537 2.87 -27.76 5.30
C PRO A 537 2.40 -27.07 4.01
N LEU A 538 3.28 -26.99 3.03
CA LEU A 538 3.17 -26.30 1.76
C LEU A 538 4.00 -27.03 0.71
N TRP A 539 3.44 -27.27 -0.47
CA TRP A 539 4.08 -27.97 -1.58
C TRP A 539 3.90 -27.23 -2.90
N ARG A 540 4.86 -27.31 -3.77
CA ARG A 540 4.81 -26.80 -5.14
C ARG A 540 4.35 -27.92 -6.08
N VAL A 541 3.27 -27.71 -6.79
CA VAL A 541 2.71 -28.70 -7.73
C VAL A 541 3.46 -28.63 -9.05
N THR A 542 4.03 -29.76 -9.50
CA THR A 542 4.92 -29.80 -10.68
C THR A 542 4.20 -30.15 -11.98
N GLU A 543 2.94 -30.59 -11.91
CA GLU A 543 2.11 -30.93 -13.05
C GLU A 543 0.76 -30.20 -13.04
N ASN A 544 0.13 -30.09 -14.20
CA ASN A 544 -1.18 -29.43 -14.28
C ASN A 544 -2.31 -30.35 -13.78
N ILE A 545 -2.74 -30.15 -12.56
CA ILE A 545 -3.86 -30.87 -11.95
C ILE A 545 -5.22 -30.17 -12.15
N SER A 546 -5.25 -28.94 -12.68
CA SER A 546 -6.50 -28.19 -12.91
C SER A 546 -7.38 -28.83 -13.99
N THR A 547 -6.83 -29.73 -14.80
CA THR A 547 -7.54 -30.48 -15.84
C THR A 547 -8.23 -31.75 -15.33
N LEU A 548 -8.17 -32.01 -14.02
CA LEU A 548 -8.75 -33.19 -13.38
C LEU A 548 -10.06 -32.82 -12.66
N PRO A 549 -11.22 -32.82 -13.34
CA PRO A 549 -12.47 -32.26 -12.81
C PRO A 549 -12.96 -32.96 -11.54
N ASP A 550 -12.69 -34.27 -11.39
CA ASP A 550 -13.12 -35.03 -10.21
C ASP A 550 -12.30 -34.73 -8.95
N LEU A 551 -11.24 -33.97 -9.07
CA LEU A 551 -10.33 -33.65 -7.96
C LEU A 551 -10.87 -32.50 -7.08
N PHE A 552 -11.73 -31.62 -7.64
CA PHE A 552 -12.20 -30.38 -7.01
C PHE A 552 -13.67 -30.39 -6.59
#